data_f3a5acb2097d0dfb2643e8a7bd6190a4
#
_entry.id   f3a5acb2097d0dfb2643e8a7bd6190a4
#
_cell.length_a   1.000
_cell.length_b   1.000
_cell.length_c   1.000
_cell.angle_alpha   90.00
_cell.angle_beta   90.00
_cell.angle_gamma   90.00
#
_symmetry.space_group_name_H-M   'P 1'
#
loop_
_entity.id
_entity.type
_entity.pdbx_description
1 polymer ?
#
loop_
_entity_poly.entity_id
_entity_poly.type
_entity_poly.pdbx_seq_one_letter_code
_entity_poly.pdbx_strand_id
1 'polypeptide(L)'
;MLSDLGGAASVALVRMGDALGLYKTLHARGPMTVSELAAAAGVNERYLLEWASHQAASNYLSYNPATRKFALPEEQAMVFAIDDSPVNMLGAFDGIVAWAANQEKVQPAFKNGGGVSWGDQTSCLFCAVARFFRPGYHNNLVSNWLPALDGVVDKLRRGAKVADVGGGHGWSTALMAKAFPNSQFIGYDFHPSSIEHARGHAREHGVTANTRFEVATAKNYPEKDFDLVAFFDCLHDMGDPAGAAAHVRQSLKQDGSWMIIEPMAGDKLEDNLNPIGRIYYGASTLVCVPTSLAQEVGAALGAQTGEAKLREVITAGGFRNVRRAAETPFNMILEARP
;
A
#
# COMPACT_ATOMS: atom_id res chain seq x y z
N MET A 1 7.58 -21.21 15.41
CA MET A 1 9.03 -21.06 15.22
C MET A 1 9.53 -21.68 13.92
N LEU A 2 9.43 -23.01 13.68
CA LEU A 2 9.90 -23.61 12.40
C LEU A 2 9.16 -23.00 11.19
N SER A 3 7.84 -22.80 11.29
CA SER A 3 7.05 -22.11 10.25
C SER A 3 7.56 -20.69 9.97
N ASP A 4 7.98 -19.95 11.01
CA ASP A 4 8.49 -18.60 10.85
C ASP A 4 9.85 -18.56 10.17
N LEU A 5 10.73 -19.52 10.50
CA LEU A 5 12.04 -19.68 9.83
C LEU A 5 11.86 -20.08 8.35
N GLY A 6 10.95 -21.02 8.07
CA GLY A 6 10.57 -21.38 6.70
C GLY A 6 10.00 -20.19 5.93
N GLY A 7 9.09 -19.43 6.56
CA GLY A 7 8.54 -18.22 5.98
C GLY A 7 9.59 -17.14 5.67
N ALA A 8 10.58 -16.97 6.56
CA ALA A 8 11.68 -16.04 6.31
C ALA A 8 12.51 -16.44 5.09
N ALA A 9 12.78 -17.75 4.91
CA ALA A 9 13.46 -18.26 3.71
C ALA A 9 12.58 -18.07 2.46
N SER A 10 11.25 -18.26 2.58
CA SER A 10 10.30 -18.06 1.48
C SER A 10 10.37 -16.65 0.90
N VAL A 11 10.64 -15.63 1.71
CA VAL A 11 10.70 -14.23 1.23
C VAL A 11 11.70 -14.08 0.07
N ALA A 12 12.93 -14.54 0.25
CA ALA A 12 13.94 -14.47 -0.80
C ALA A 12 13.56 -15.30 -2.04
N LEU A 13 13.05 -16.51 -1.82
CA LEU A 13 12.73 -17.44 -2.89
C LEU A 13 11.48 -17.03 -3.69
N VAL A 14 10.48 -16.43 -3.06
CA VAL A 14 9.32 -15.85 -3.76
C VAL A 14 9.78 -14.70 -4.67
N ARG A 15 10.60 -13.79 -4.15
CA ARG A 15 11.15 -12.69 -4.95
C ARG A 15 11.99 -13.17 -6.13
N MET A 16 12.79 -14.22 -5.94
CA MET A 16 13.53 -14.85 -7.04
C MET A 16 12.58 -15.45 -8.08
N GLY A 17 11.54 -16.16 -7.65
CA GLY A 17 10.53 -16.74 -8.55
C GLY A 17 9.79 -15.69 -9.36
N ASP A 18 9.46 -14.57 -8.76
CA ASP A 18 8.86 -13.41 -9.44
C ASP A 18 9.82 -12.79 -10.46
N ALA A 19 11.03 -12.44 -10.03
CA ALA A 19 12.05 -11.81 -10.89
C ALA A 19 12.43 -12.67 -12.11
N LEU A 20 12.41 -13.99 -11.96
CA LEU A 20 12.70 -14.96 -13.02
C LEU A 20 11.45 -15.36 -13.81
N GLY A 21 10.28 -14.83 -13.49
CA GLY A 21 9.01 -15.12 -14.17
C GLY A 21 8.50 -16.56 -13.98
N LEU A 22 8.95 -17.29 -12.96
CA LEU A 22 8.67 -18.71 -12.79
C LEU A 22 7.16 -18.96 -12.52
N TYR A 23 6.54 -18.15 -11.69
CA TYR A 23 5.09 -18.25 -11.42
C TYR A 23 4.27 -17.96 -12.65
N LYS A 24 4.60 -16.90 -13.41
CA LYS A 24 3.91 -16.54 -14.65
C LYS A 24 4.08 -17.62 -15.71
N THR A 25 5.25 -18.25 -15.79
CA THR A 25 5.52 -19.37 -16.70
C THR A 25 4.65 -20.59 -16.37
N LEU A 26 4.60 -20.98 -15.08
CA LEU A 26 3.75 -22.09 -14.63
C LEU A 26 2.25 -21.79 -14.83
N HIS A 27 1.83 -20.55 -14.55
CA HIS A 27 0.44 -20.14 -14.77
C HIS A 27 0.05 -20.22 -16.26
N ALA A 28 0.92 -19.74 -17.15
CA ALA A 28 0.62 -19.70 -18.59
C ALA A 28 0.70 -21.07 -19.27
N ARG A 29 1.58 -21.97 -18.81
CA ARG A 29 1.88 -23.26 -19.48
C ARG A 29 1.31 -24.48 -18.75
N GLY A 30 0.81 -24.32 -17.54
CA GLY A 30 0.32 -25.40 -16.70
C GLY A 30 1.44 -26.24 -16.04
N PRO A 31 1.14 -27.47 -15.61
CA PRO A 31 2.06 -28.33 -14.88
C PRO A 31 3.31 -28.71 -15.70
N MET A 32 4.50 -28.49 -15.14
CA MET A 32 5.80 -28.73 -15.77
C MET A 32 6.74 -29.55 -14.88
N THR A 33 7.57 -30.38 -15.49
CA THR A 33 8.75 -30.94 -14.83
C THR A 33 9.79 -29.83 -14.59
N VAL A 34 10.77 -30.08 -13.70
CA VAL A 34 11.85 -29.10 -13.46
C VAL A 34 12.61 -28.80 -14.75
N SER A 35 12.91 -29.82 -15.56
CA SER A 35 13.60 -29.64 -16.83
C SER A 35 12.82 -28.80 -17.84
N GLU A 36 11.50 -29.06 -17.98
CA GLU A 36 10.60 -28.27 -18.85
C GLU A 36 10.55 -26.79 -18.40
N LEU A 37 10.42 -26.55 -17.09
CA LEU A 37 10.36 -25.20 -16.54
C LEU A 37 11.73 -24.49 -16.65
N ALA A 38 12.84 -25.20 -16.41
CA ALA A 38 14.18 -24.64 -16.56
C ALA A 38 14.45 -24.18 -17.98
N ALA A 39 14.11 -25.01 -18.96
CA ALA A 39 14.21 -24.65 -20.37
C ALA A 39 13.31 -23.47 -20.75
N ALA A 40 12.07 -23.42 -20.22
CA ALA A 40 11.11 -22.37 -20.52
C ALA A 40 11.51 -21.01 -19.94
N ALA A 41 12.11 -20.99 -18.74
CA ALA A 41 12.52 -19.79 -18.04
C ALA A 41 14.00 -19.41 -18.28
N GLY A 42 14.77 -20.25 -18.97
CA GLY A 42 16.20 -20.00 -19.23
C GLY A 42 17.07 -20.03 -17.99
N VAL A 43 16.73 -20.91 -17.02
CA VAL A 43 17.44 -21.02 -15.74
C VAL A 43 18.08 -22.39 -15.55
N ASN A 44 19.03 -22.48 -14.61
CA ASN A 44 19.69 -23.73 -14.28
C ASN A 44 18.75 -24.70 -13.56
N GLU A 45 18.67 -25.94 -14.05
CA GLU A 45 17.77 -26.98 -13.56
C GLU A 45 18.03 -27.36 -12.10
N ARG A 46 19.32 -27.40 -11.67
CA ARG A 46 19.65 -27.81 -10.31
C ARG A 46 19.18 -26.80 -9.27
N TYR A 47 19.36 -25.50 -9.53
CA TYR A 47 18.82 -24.44 -8.68
C TYR A 47 17.29 -24.44 -8.68
N LEU A 48 16.68 -24.64 -9.85
CA LEU A 48 15.23 -24.67 -9.99
C LEU A 48 14.59 -25.83 -9.23
N LEU A 49 15.26 -27.00 -9.17
CA LEU A 49 14.77 -28.13 -8.37
C LEU A 49 14.65 -27.75 -6.88
N GLU A 50 15.66 -27.12 -6.30
CA GLU A 50 15.62 -26.67 -4.90
C GLU A 50 14.52 -25.63 -4.68
N TRP A 51 14.43 -24.64 -5.60
CA TRP A 51 13.40 -23.62 -5.54
C TRP A 51 11.99 -24.23 -5.59
N ALA A 52 11.71 -25.08 -6.56
CA ALA A 52 10.39 -25.69 -6.74
C ALA A 52 10.04 -26.62 -5.57
N SER A 53 11.03 -27.35 -5.04
CA SER A 53 10.83 -28.19 -3.86
C SER A 53 10.49 -27.37 -2.61
N HIS A 54 11.17 -26.24 -2.40
CA HIS A 54 10.85 -25.33 -1.32
C HIS A 54 9.44 -24.74 -1.49
N GLN A 55 9.07 -24.30 -2.72
CA GLN A 55 7.74 -23.75 -2.98
C GLN A 55 6.65 -24.80 -2.74
N ALA A 56 6.89 -26.06 -3.10
CA ALA A 56 5.95 -27.16 -2.83
C ALA A 56 5.85 -27.46 -1.33
N ALA A 57 6.97 -27.47 -0.60
CA ALA A 57 6.99 -27.63 0.86
C ALA A 57 6.30 -26.47 1.59
N SER A 58 6.22 -25.28 0.96
CA SER A 58 5.49 -24.12 1.45
C SER A 58 4.01 -24.07 1.03
N ASN A 59 3.52 -25.08 0.31
CA ASN A 59 2.18 -25.12 -0.31
C ASN A 59 1.91 -23.98 -1.32
N TYR A 60 2.95 -23.38 -1.88
CA TYR A 60 2.83 -22.38 -2.95
C TYR A 60 2.73 -23.03 -4.32
N LEU A 61 3.36 -24.19 -4.49
CA LEU A 61 3.19 -25.07 -5.66
C LEU A 61 2.64 -26.42 -5.21
N SER A 62 1.93 -27.10 -6.09
CA SER A 62 1.64 -28.53 -5.95
C SER A 62 2.67 -29.37 -6.71
N TYR A 63 2.94 -30.60 -6.22
CA TYR A 63 3.84 -31.55 -6.87
C TYR A 63 3.14 -32.89 -7.07
N ASN A 64 3.18 -33.41 -8.29
CA ASN A 64 2.66 -34.75 -8.62
C ASN A 64 3.81 -35.76 -8.76
N PRO A 65 3.98 -36.71 -7.84
CA PRO A 65 5.11 -37.67 -7.86
C PRO A 65 5.06 -38.65 -9.05
N ALA A 66 3.86 -38.96 -9.57
CA ALA A 66 3.73 -39.90 -10.69
C ALA A 66 4.24 -39.29 -12.01
N THR A 67 4.02 -37.97 -12.20
CA THR A 67 4.43 -37.24 -13.42
C THR A 67 5.70 -36.42 -13.19
N ARG A 68 6.14 -36.28 -11.95
CA ARG A 68 7.22 -35.37 -11.50
C ARG A 68 7.00 -33.90 -11.90
N LYS A 69 5.74 -33.49 -12.02
CA LYS A 69 5.38 -32.13 -12.42
C LYS A 69 5.04 -31.27 -11.21
N PHE A 70 5.50 -30.03 -11.25
CA PHE A 70 5.07 -28.95 -10.39
C PHE A 70 3.97 -28.13 -11.10
N ALA A 71 2.99 -27.67 -10.35
CA ALA A 71 1.95 -26.81 -10.86
C ALA A 71 1.72 -25.64 -9.90
N LEU A 72 1.31 -24.50 -10.42
CA LEU A 72 0.82 -23.36 -9.66
C LEU A 72 -0.72 -23.49 -9.62
N PRO A 73 -1.32 -23.84 -8.46
CA PRO A 73 -2.76 -23.87 -8.32
C PRO A 73 -3.37 -22.49 -8.55
N GLU A 74 -4.67 -22.44 -8.85
CA GLU A 74 -5.34 -21.21 -9.27
C GLU A 74 -5.34 -20.14 -8.14
N GLU A 75 -5.57 -20.54 -6.90
CA GLU A 75 -5.53 -19.64 -5.75
C GLU A 75 -4.14 -19.04 -5.54
N GLN A 76 -3.09 -19.85 -5.70
CA GLN A 76 -1.71 -19.38 -5.63
C GLN A 76 -1.33 -18.51 -6.84
N ALA A 77 -1.90 -18.78 -8.02
CA ALA A 77 -1.70 -17.93 -9.18
C ALA A 77 -2.26 -16.51 -8.96
N MET A 78 -3.40 -16.38 -8.28
CA MET A 78 -3.93 -15.08 -7.87
C MET A 78 -2.96 -14.31 -6.97
N VAL A 79 -2.18 -15.00 -6.15
CA VAL A 79 -1.22 -14.38 -5.22
C VAL A 79 0.10 -14.02 -5.92
N PHE A 80 0.60 -14.88 -6.83
CA PHE A 80 1.97 -14.81 -7.32
C PHE A 80 2.13 -14.55 -8.82
N ALA A 81 1.08 -14.72 -9.65
CA ALA A 81 1.22 -14.65 -11.11
C ALA A 81 0.34 -13.61 -11.79
N ILE A 82 -0.82 -13.29 -11.22
CA ILE A 82 -1.80 -12.37 -11.81
C ILE A 82 -1.61 -10.98 -11.19
N ASP A 83 -1.04 -10.06 -11.97
CA ASP A 83 -0.62 -8.74 -11.47
C ASP A 83 -1.79 -7.89 -10.91
N ASP A 84 -2.97 -7.96 -11.53
CA ASP A 84 -4.15 -7.17 -11.12
C ASP A 84 -5.13 -7.97 -10.23
N SER A 85 -4.70 -9.12 -9.71
CA SER A 85 -5.49 -9.88 -8.75
C SER A 85 -5.67 -9.09 -7.44
N PRO A 86 -6.87 -9.07 -6.86
CA PRO A 86 -7.13 -8.36 -5.60
C PRO A 86 -6.34 -8.92 -4.40
N VAL A 87 -5.78 -10.11 -4.54
CA VAL A 87 -4.99 -10.81 -3.52
C VAL A 87 -3.52 -10.99 -3.93
N ASN A 88 -3.01 -10.24 -4.91
CA ASN A 88 -1.60 -10.27 -5.24
C ASN A 88 -0.78 -9.74 -4.07
N MET A 89 0.16 -10.56 -3.57
CA MET A 89 0.95 -10.26 -2.37
C MET A 89 2.45 -10.10 -2.64
N LEU A 90 2.88 -10.07 -3.90
CA LEU A 90 4.32 -9.95 -4.23
C LEU A 90 4.96 -8.71 -3.62
N GLY A 91 4.24 -7.58 -3.60
CA GLY A 91 4.71 -6.35 -2.95
C GLY A 91 4.95 -6.50 -1.45
N ALA A 92 4.21 -7.37 -0.76
CA ALA A 92 4.44 -7.66 0.66
C ALA A 92 5.79 -8.36 0.90
N PHE A 93 6.17 -9.29 0.01
CA PHE A 93 7.49 -9.94 0.09
C PHE A 93 8.64 -8.96 -0.18
N ASP A 94 8.44 -7.99 -1.07
CA ASP A 94 9.39 -6.88 -1.27
C ASP A 94 9.46 -5.99 -0.01
N GLY A 95 8.33 -5.70 0.60
CA GLY A 95 8.22 -4.92 1.83
C GLY A 95 8.98 -5.53 2.99
N ILE A 96 8.85 -6.84 3.23
CA ILE A 96 9.57 -7.53 4.32
C ILE A 96 11.09 -7.40 4.17
N VAL A 97 11.63 -7.45 2.95
CA VAL A 97 13.07 -7.23 2.71
C VAL A 97 13.46 -5.79 3.05
N ALA A 98 12.64 -4.83 2.67
CA ALA A 98 12.88 -3.42 2.99
C ALA A 98 12.82 -3.17 4.50
N TRP A 99 11.86 -3.79 5.22
CA TRP A 99 11.77 -3.70 6.68
C TRP A 99 12.99 -4.29 7.37
N ALA A 100 13.44 -5.48 6.94
CA ALA A 100 14.65 -6.09 7.48
C ALA A 100 15.89 -5.21 7.28
N ALA A 101 16.01 -4.55 6.13
CA ALA A 101 17.09 -3.61 5.86
C ALA A 101 17.03 -2.32 6.68
N ASN A 102 15.86 -1.94 7.22
CA ASN A 102 15.72 -0.82 8.13
C ASN A 102 16.14 -1.13 9.57
N GLN A 103 16.34 -2.40 9.93
CA GLN A 103 16.64 -2.82 11.31
C GLN A 103 17.79 -2.03 11.92
N GLU A 104 18.90 -1.87 11.21
CA GLU A 104 20.09 -1.16 11.71
C GLU A 104 19.82 0.33 11.99
N LYS A 105 18.90 0.95 11.23
CA LYS A 105 18.49 2.36 11.41
C LYS A 105 17.51 2.52 12.55
N VAL A 106 16.60 1.57 12.74
CA VAL A 106 15.56 1.62 13.78
C VAL A 106 16.08 1.18 15.14
N GLN A 107 17.07 0.29 15.21
CA GLN A 107 17.62 -0.21 16.48
C GLN A 107 18.16 0.91 17.41
N PRO A 108 18.86 1.96 16.95
CA PRO A 108 19.17 3.11 17.78
C PRO A 108 17.94 3.87 18.27
N ALA A 109 16.91 4.00 17.43
CA ALA A 109 15.66 4.68 17.79
C ALA A 109 14.94 4.01 18.96
N PHE A 110 15.00 2.69 19.07
CA PHE A 110 14.50 1.97 20.25
C PHE A 110 15.14 2.40 21.58
N LYS A 111 16.39 2.87 21.54
CA LYS A 111 17.13 3.28 22.74
C LYS A 111 16.92 4.74 23.09
N ASN A 112 16.80 5.61 22.10
CA ASN A 112 16.79 7.05 22.31
C ASN A 112 15.44 7.72 22.06
N GLY A 113 14.43 6.95 21.60
CA GLY A 113 13.10 7.48 21.28
C GLY A 113 13.05 8.34 20.00
N GLY A 114 14.12 8.31 19.17
CA GLY A 114 14.16 9.04 17.90
C GLY A 114 13.38 8.36 16.79
N GLY A 115 13.43 8.94 15.60
CA GLY A 115 12.79 8.40 14.39
C GLY A 115 13.79 8.12 13.26
N VAL A 116 13.26 7.59 12.17
CA VAL A 116 13.94 7.45 10.88
C VAL A 116 13.05 8.11 9.84
N SER A 117 13.51 9.19 9.24
CA SER A 117 12.69 9.94 8.29
C SER A 117 12.31 9.08 7.07
N TRP A 118 11.19 9.40 6.43
CA TRP A 118 10.76 8.67 5.24
C TRP A 118 11.85 8.63 4.17
N GLY A 119 12.49 9.75 3.89
CA GLY A 119 13.58 9.85 2.90
C GLY A 119 14.84 9.04 3.26
N ASP A 120 15.06 8.74 4.54
CA ASP A 120 16.18 7.94 5.04
C ASP A 120 15.88 6.43 5.11
N GLN A 121 14.64 6.03 4.83
CA GLN A 121 14.27 4.62 4.74
C GLN A 121 15.06 3.94 3.60
N THR A 122 15.07 2.61 3.60
CA THR A 122 15.71 1.86 2.53
C THR A 122 15.02 2.14 1.19
N SER A 123 15.77 2.48 0.15
CA SER A 123 15.22 2.90 -1.15
C SER A 123 14.26 1.89 -1.80
N CYS A 124 14.44 0.58 -1.57
CA CYS A 124 13.52 -0.44 -2.05
C CYS A 124 12.14 -0.40 -1.37
N LEU A 125 11.98 0.30 -0.21
CA LEU A 125 10.71 0.43 0.49
C LEU A 125 9.66 1.16 -0.37
N PHE A 126 10.03 2.24 -1.04
CA PHE A 126 9.09 3.07 -1.82
C PHE A 126 8.42 2.28 -2.95
N CYS A 127 9.21 1.49 -3.68
CA CYS A 127 8.70 0.61 -4.73
C CYS A 127 7.85 -0.55 -4.14
N ALA A 128 8.28 -1.10 -3.01
CA ALA A 128 7.57 -2.18 -2.32
C ALA A 128 6.20 -1.74 -1.83
N VAL A 129 6.12 -0.56 -1.19
CA VAL A 129 4.85 0.04 -0.72
C VAL A 129 3.92 0.32 -1.90
N ALA A 130 4.42 0.96 -2.96
CA ALA A 130 3.63 1.22 -4.15
C ALA A 130 3.09 -0.08 -4.80
N ARG A 131 3.92 -1.14 -4.87
CA ARG A 131 3.53 -2.44 -5.41
C ARG A 131 2.52 -3.16 -4.51
N PHE A 132 2.66 -3.04 -3.19
CA PHE A 132 1.77 -3.68 -2.22
C PHE A 132 0.35 -3.12 -2.27
N PHE A 133 0.20 -1.79 -2.30
CA PHE A 133 -1.11 -1.15 -2.27
C PHE A 133 -1.82 -1.13 -3.63
N ARG A 134 -1.07 -1.21 -4.74
CA ARG A 134 -1.61 -1.15 -6.10
C ARG A 134 -2.79 -2.10 -6.35
N PRO A 135 -2.74 -3.42 -6.01
CA PRO A 135 -3.88 -4.33 -6.23
C PRO A 135 -5.13 -3.92 -5.46
N GLY A 136 -4.98 -3.47 -4.22
CA GLY A 136 -6.08 -2.98 -3.40
C GLY A 136 -6.78 -1.77 -4.03
N TYR A 137 -6.00 -0.78 -4.46
CA TYR A 137 -6.52 0.42 -5.12
C TYR A 137 -7.16 0.10 -6.47
N HIS A 138 -6.50 -0.74 -7.30
CA HIS A 138 -7.01 -1.13 -8.61
C HIS A 138 -8.40 -1.77 -8.51
N ASN A 139 -8.58 -2.67 -7.55
CA ASN A 139 -9.81 -3.45 -7.43
C ASN A 139 -10.92 -2.73 -6.65
N ASN A 140 -10.60 -1.77 -5.78
CA ASN A 140 -11.58 -1.22 -4.86
C ASN A 140 -11.82 0.29 -5.01
N LEU A 141 -10.82 1.09 -5.40
CA LEU A 141 -10.91 2.54 -5.31
C LEU A 141 -12.10 3.11 -6.08
N VAL A 142 -12.22 2.77 -7.37
CA VAL A 142 -13.26 3.31 -8.26
C VAL A 142 -14.58 2.56 -8.11
N SER A 143 -14.51 1.24 -7.90
CA SER A 143 -15.68 0.36 -7.87
C SER A 143 -16.41 0.32 -6.52
N ASN A 144 -15.69 0.51 -5.42
CA ASN A 144 -16.22 0.29 -4.07
C ASN A 144 -16.03 1.50 -3.15
N TRP A 145 -14.80 2.06 -3.04
CA TRP A 145 -14.51 3.07 -2.02
C TRP A 145 -15.09 4.43 -2.36
N LEU A 146 -14.87 4.94 -3.57
CA LEU A 146 -15.46 6.21 -4.01
C LEU A 146 -17.01 6.18 -4.03
N PRO A 147 -17.67 5.09 -4.50
CA PRO A 147 -19.12 4.97 -4.41
C PRO A 147 -19.69 4.92 -2.98
N ALA A 148 -18.90 4.48 -2.00
CA ALA A 148 -19.32 4.44 -0.60
C ALA A 148 -19.37 5.83 0.05
N LEU A 149 -18.77 6.86 -0.58
CA LEU A 149 -18.81 8.24 -0.12
C LEU A 149 -20.07 8.95 -0.66
N ASP A 150 -20.71 9.74 0.19
CA ASP A 150 -21.98 10.38 -0.17
C ASP A 150 -21.83 11.46 -1.27
N GLY A 151 -22.35 11.17 -2.47
CA GLY A 151 -22.43 12.10 -3.59
C GLY A 151 -21.10 12.43 -4.27
N VAL A 152 -19.99 11.80 -3.86
CA VAL A 152 -18.65 12.07 -4.40
C VAL A 152 -18.53 11.65 -5.85
N VAL A 153 -19.04 10.46 -6.23
CA VAL A 153 -18.96 9.98 -7.63
C VAL A 153 -19.68 10.90 -8.60
N ASP A 154 -20.81 11.46 -8.20
CA ASP A 154 -21.55 12.40 -9.05
C ASP A 154 -20.79 13.73 -9.23
N LYS A 155 -20.11 14.22 -8.21
CA LYS A 155 -19.21 15.38 -8.33
C LYS A 155 -18.06 15.08 -9.27
N LEU A 156 -17.40 13.92 -9.10
CA LEU A 156 -16.30 13.47 -9.96
C LEU A 156 -16.72 13.36 -11.44
N ARG A 157 -17.89 12.85 -11.72
CA ARG A 157 -18.42 12.75 -13.09
C ARG A 157 -18.69 14.10 -13.73
N ARG A 158 -19.19 15.06 -12.95
CA ARG A 158 -19.49 16.42 -13.44
C ARG A 158 -18.24 17.30 -13.59
N GLY A 159 -17.18 16.98 -12.93
CA GLY A 159 -15.96 17.77 -12.85
C GLY A 159 -15.72 18.30 -11.44
N ALA A 160 -14.84 17.66 -10.72
CA ALA A 160 -14.45 17.99 -9.34
C ALA A 160 -12.98 18.36 -9.26
N LYS A 161 -12.60 19.08 -8.21
CA LYS A 161 -11.21 19.33 -7.83
C LYS A 161 -10.83 18.40 -6.69
N VAL A 162 -9.80 17.58 -6.89
CA VAL A 162 -9.39 16.52 -5.97
C VAL A 162 -7.94 16.70 -5.56
N ALA A 163 -7.64 16.58 -4.26
CA ALA A 163 -6.30 16.43 -3.74
C ALA A 163 -6.07 14.99 -3.28
N ASP A 164 -4.95 14.41 -3.69
CA ASP A 164 -4.42 13.14 -3.20
C ASP A 164 -3.14 13.46 -2.42
N VAL A 165 -3.22 13.42 -1.09
CA VAL A 165 -2.16 13.91 -0.20
C VAL A 165 -1.44 12.73 0.44
N GLY A 166 -0.11 12.73 0.35
CA GLY A 166 0.71 11.55 0.63
C GLY A 166 0.62 10.53 -0.52
N GLY A 167 0.39 11.02 -1.75
CA GLY A 167 0.11 10.20 -2.93
C GLY A 167 1.27 9.32 -3.42
N GLY A 168 2.46 9.44 -2.83
CA GLY A 168 3.62 8.60 -3.15
C GLY A 168 3.92 8.57 -4.65
N HIS A 169 3.91 7.38 -5.24
CA HIS A 169 4.15 7.19 -6.68
C HIS A 169 2.92 7.50 -7.57
N GLY A 170 1.81 8.03 -7.02
CA GLY A 170 0.68 8.54 -7.78
C GLY A 170 -0.27 7.50 -8.38
N TRP A 171 -0.26 6.25 -7.90
CA TRP A 171 -1.13 5.19 -8.42
C TRP A 171 -2.62 5.49 -8.19
N SER A 172 -3.00 5.90 -6.99
CA SER A 172 -4.36 6.32 -6.62
C SER A 172 -4.84 7.49 -7.48
N THR A 173 -4.00 8.51 -7.59
CA THR A 173 -4.26 9.69 -8.44
C THR A 173 -4.50 9.28 -9.89
N ALA A 174 -3.63 8.44 -10.48
CA ALA A 174 -3.75 8.01 -11.86
C ALA A 174 -5.03 7.17 -12.12
N LEU A 175 -5.39 6.29 -11.19
CA LEU A 175 -6.62 5.49 -11.28
C LEU A 175 -7.87 6.39 -11.25
N MET A 176 -7.93 7.35 -10.32
CA MET A 176 -9.04 8.30 -10.24
C MET A 176 -9.12 9.18 -11.49
N ALA A 177 -7.99 9.71 -11.96
CA ALA A 177 -7.93 10.57 -13.13
C ALA A 177 -8.38 9.86 -14.41
N LYS A 178 -8.02 8.59 -14.57
CA LYS A 178 -8.47 7.76 -15.69
C LYS A 178 -9.97 7.49 -15.65
N ALA A 179 -10.53 7.25 -14.47
CA ALA A 179 -11.96 6.96 -14.29
C ALA A 179 -12.85 8.20 -14.42
N PHE A 180 -12.32 9.38 -14.09
CA PHE A 180 -13.08 10.64 -14.05
C PHE A 180 -12.39 11.76 -14.86
N PRO A 181 -12.39 11.68 -16.20
CA PRO A 181 -11.62 12.59 -17.06
C PRO A 181 -12.10 14.05 -17.00
N ASN A 182 -13.30 14.33 -16.50
CA ASN A 182 -13.81 15.69 -16.32
C ASN A 182 -13.26 16.36 -15.06
N SER A 183 -12.69 15.62 -14.13
CA SER A 183 -12.17 16.13 -12.85
C SER A 183 -10.68 16.43 -12.94
N GLN A 184 -10.20 17.32 -12.05
CA GLN A 184 -8.79 17.68 -11.92
C GLN A 184 -8.23 17.08 -10.64
N PHE A 185 -7.07 16.44 -10.74
CA PHE A 185 -6.41 15.73 -9.65
C PHE A 185 -5.04 16.32 -9.38
N ILE A 186 -4.77 16.60 -8.11
CA ILE A 186 -3.48 17.11 -7.67
C ILE A 186 -2.92 16.14 -6.64
N GLY A 187 -1.83 15.47 -6.99
CA GLY A 187 -1.08 14.64 -6.06
C GLY A 187 -0.06 15.49 -5.29
N TYR A 188 -0.10 15.41 -3.99
CA TYR A 188 0.88 16.04 -3.10
C TYR A 188 1.66 14.97 -2.35
N ASP A 189 2.97 15.12 -2.30
CA ASP A 189 3.84 14.33 -1.44
C ASP A 189 5.03 15.19 -1.00
N PHE A 190 5.52 15.01 0.22
CA PHE A 190 6.65 15.78 0.70
C PHE A 190 8.00 15.25 0.19
N HIS A 191 8.02 14.02 -0.38
CA HIS A 191 9.22 13.37 -0.89
C HIS A 191 9.41 13.65 -2.40
N PRO A 192 10.43 14.45 -2.80
CA PRO A 192 10.59 14.88 -4.20
C PRO A 192 10.74 13.71 -5.19
N SER A 193 11.45 12.64 -4.80
CA SER A 193 11.62 11.47 -5.67
C SER A 193 10.30 10.75 -5.94
N SER A 194 9.39 10.66 -4.96
CA SER A 194 8.05 10.11 -5.16
C SER A 194 7.26 10.91 -6.19
N ILE A 195 7.33 12.24 -6.14
CA ILE A 195 6.67 13.14 -7.12
C ILE A 195 7.21 12.92 -8.54
N GLU A 196 8.52 12.72 -8.71
CA GLU A 196 9.08 12.41 -10.04
C GLU A 196 8.56 11.06 -10.57
N HIS A 197 8.46 10.02 -9.74
CA HIS A 197 7.85 8.75 -10.13
C HIS A 197 6.37 8.92 -10.49
N ALA A 198 5.61 9.69 -9.69
CA ALA A 198 4.20 9.96 -9.96
C ALA A 198 3.97 10.66 -11.30
N ARG A 199 4.82 11.63 -11.66
CA ARG A 199 4.81 12.27 -12.99
C ARG A 199 5.13 11.29 -14.12
N GLY A 200 6.03 10.32 -13.87
CA GLY A 200 6.31 9.22 -14.79
C GLY A 200 5.08 8.37 -15.04
N HIS A 201 4.46 7.87 -13.98
CA HIS A 201 3.25 7.05 -14.06
C HIS A 201 2.08 7.79 -14.73
N ALA A 202 1.90 9.09 -14.47
CA ALA A 202 0.86 9.86 -15.16
C ALA A 202 1.06 9.90 -16.69
N ARG A 203 2.32 9.98 -17.16
CA ARG A 203 2.63 9.87 -18.59
C ARG A 203 2.34 8.48 -19.14
N GLU A 204 2.79 7.44 -18.45
CA GLU A 204 2.57 6.04 -18.84
C GLU A 204 1.09 5.68 -18.93
N HIS A 205 0.28 6.22 -18.03
CA HIS A 205 -1.17 5.98 -17.99
C HIS A 205 -2.00 6.96 -18.83
N GLY A 206 -1.36 7.95 -19.47
CA GLY A 206 -2.04 8.90 -20.36
C GLY A 206 -2.98 9.87 -19.65
N VAL A 207 -2.71 10.20 -18.38
CA VAL A 207 -3.60 11.05 -17.56
C VAL A 207 -3.02 12.44 -17.26
N THR A 208 -1.99 12.86 -17.97
CA THR A 208 -1.32 14.17 -17.77
C THR A 208 -2.22 15.38 -18.04
N ALA A 209 -3.30 15.20 -18.80
CA ALA A 209 -4.24 16.28 -19.13
C ALA A 209 -5.05 16.76 -17.91
N ASN A 210 -5.28 15.87 -16.93
CA ASN A 210 -6.12 16.16 -15.76
C ASN A 210 -5.42 15.81 -14.44
N THR A 211 -4.10 15.62 -14.46
CA THR A 211 -3.30 15.42 -13.25
C THR A 211 -2.13 16.40 -13.17
N ARG A 212 -1.76 16.79 -11.96
CA ARG A 212 -0.46 17.38 -11.67
C ARG A 212 0.05 16.89 -10.31
N PHE A 213 1.38 16.97 -10.12
CA PHE A 213 2.04 16.48 -8.92
C PHE A 213 3.00 17.52 -8.38
N GLU A 214 2.89 17.83 -7.09
CA GLU A 214 3.62 18.91 -6.43
C GLU A 214 4.24 18.43 -5.11
N VAL A 215 5.45 18.91 -4.83
CA VAL A 215 6.11 18.65 -3.55
C VAL A 215 5.49 19.56 -2.49
N ALA A 216 4.76 18.98 -1.56
CA ALA A 216 4.16 19.69 -0.43
C ALA A 216 3.88 18.72 0.74
N THR A 217 3.86 19.22 1.96
CA THR A 217 3.45 18.45 3.13
C THR A 217 1.92 18.47 3.28
N ALA A 218 1.37 17.55 4.07
CA ALA A 218 -0.06 17.51 4.36
C ALA A 218 -0.58 18.77 5.08
N LYS A 219 0.30 19.61 5.60
CA LYS A 219 -0.07 20.84 6.33
C LYS A 219 0.15 22.14 5.55
N ASN A 220 0.73 22.09 4.35
CA ASN A 220 1.10 23.31 3.62
C ASN A 220 0.86 23.29 2.10
N TYR A 221 0.15 22.29 1.57
CA TYR A 221 -0.24 22.36 0.16
C TYR A 221 -1.11 23.59 -0.08
N PRO A 222 -0.85 24.36 -1.19
CA PRO A 222 -1.33 25.73 -1.28
C PRO A 222 -2.78 25.89 -1.68
N GLU A 223 -3.37 24.89 -2.36
CA GLU A 223 -4.68 25.03 -2.97
C GLU A 223 -5.82 24.73 -2.02
N LYS A 224 -6.98 25.28 -2.35
CA LYS A 224 -8.23 25.19 -1.59
C LYS A 224 -9.41 24.88 -2.52
N ASP A 225 -10.60 24.83 -1.94
CA ASP A 225 -11.85 24.57 -2.62
C ASP A 225 -11.90 23.20 -3.28
N PHE A 226 -11.38 22.19 -2.58
CA PHE A 226 -11.46 20.79 -3.01
C PHE A 226 -12.86 20.22 -2.77
N ASP A 227 -13.35 19.46 -3.75
CA ASP A 227 -14.55 18.63 -3.61
C ASP A 227 -14.26 17.35 -2.85
N LEU A 228 -13.02 16.83 -3.03
CA LEU A 228 -12.53 15.65 -2.37
C LEU A 228 -11.05 15.86 -2.00
N VAL A 229 -10.70 15.54 -0.77
CA VAL A 229 -9.31 15.27 -0.37
C VAL A 229 -9.22 13.78 -0.02
N ALA A 230 -8.18 13.11 -0.45
CA ALA A 230 -7.96 11.69 -0.19
C ALA A 230 -6.59 11.45 0.44
N PHE A 231 -6.56 10.61 1.45
CA PHE A 231 -5.36 10.09 2.09
C PHE A 231 -5.38 8.57 1.98
N PHE A 232 -4.27 7.99 1.51
CA PHE A 232 -4.14 6.57 1.29
C PHE A 232 -3.02 6.01 2.14
N ASP A 233 -3.39 5.34 3.23
CA ASP A 233 -2.47 4.64 4.13
C ASP A 233 -1.29 5.51 4.60
N CYS A 234 -1.54 6.78 4.92
CA CYS A 234 -0.49 7.73 5.25
C CYS A 234 -0.76 8.61 6.49
N LEU A 235 -2.00 8.73 6.97
CA LEU A 235 -2.31 9.57 8.14
C LEU A 235 -1.62 9.07 9.41
N HIS A 236 -1.55 7.75 9.58
CA HIS A 236 -0.90 7.12 10.73
C HIS A 236 0.63 7.27 10.76
N ASP A 237 1.24 7.61 9.61
CA ASP A 237 2.68 7.85 9.44
C ASP A 237 3.08 9.32 9.67
N MET A 238 2.08 10.22 9.74
CA MET A 238 2.35 11.65 9.90
C MET A 238 2.76 11.97 11.33
N GLY A 239 3.71 12.88 11.49
CA GLY A 239 4.12 13.38 12.80
C GLY A 239 3.03 14.20 13.46
N ASP A 240 2.29 15.01 12.69
CA ASP A 240 1.19 15.85 13.14
C ASP A 240 -0.10 15.56 12.36
N PRO A 241 -0.76 14.43 12.62
CA PRO A 241 -1.96 14.06 11.90
C PRO A 241 -3.16 14.98 12.22
N ALA A 242 -3.22 15.58 13.40
CA ALA A 242 -4.27 16.55 13.75
C ALA A 242 -4.08 17.88 13.00
N GLY A 243 -2.84 18.35 12.86
CA GLY A 243 -2.52 19.51 12.03
C GLY A 243 -2.81 19.27 10.54
N ALA A 244 -2.53 18.06 10.03
CA ALA A 244 -2.92 17.65 8.68
C ALA A 244 -4.45 17.67 8.51
N ALA A 245 -5.21 17.11 9.46
CA ALA A 245 -6.66 17.14 9.46
C ALA A 245 -7.22 18.59 9.46
N ALA A 246 -6.61 19.48 10.26
CA ALA A 246 -6.99 20.90 10.29
C ALA A 246 -6.75 21.59 8.94
N HIS A 247 -5.66 21.28 8.26
CA HIS A 247 -5.35 21.81 6.94
C HIS A 247 -6.33 21.29 5.87
N VAL A 248 -6.66 19.99 5.90
CA VAL A 248 -7.70 19.41 5.04
C VAL A 248 -9.04 20.11 5.25
N ARG A 249 -9.43 20.34 6.51
CA ARG A 249 -10.68 21.04 6.84
C ARG A 249 -10.74 22.45 6.25
N GLN A 250 -9.63 23.16 6.22
CA GLN A 250 -9.50 24.52 5.64
C GLN A 250 -9.43 24.53 4.12
N SER A 251 -9.02 23.42 3.50
CA SER A 251 -8.87 23.31 2.05
C SER A 251 -10.10 22.74 1.35
N LEU A 252 -11.02 22.11 2.07
CA LEU A 252 -12.27 21.59 1.53
C LEU A 252 -13.32 22.67 1.31
N LYS A 253 -14.17 22.48 0.28
CA LYS A 253 -15.45 23.15 0.17
C LYS A 253 -16.36 22.77 1.34
N GLN A 254 -17.41 23.58 1.59
CA GLN A 254 -18.39 23.31 2.64
C GLN A 254 -19.12 21.98 2.48
N ASP A 255 -19.31 21.54 1.24
CA ASP A 255 -19.93 20.26 0.85
C ASP A 255 -18.90 19.24 0.39
N GLY A 256 -17.60 19.49 0.64
CA GLY A 256 -16.50 18.59 0.31
C GLY A 256 -16.42 17.41 1.25
N SER A 257 -15.73 16.37 0.82
CA SER A 257 -15.45 15.16 1.60
C SER A 257 -13.95 14.92 1.75
N TRP A 258 -13.54 14.41 2.90
CA TRP A 258 -12.22 13.84 3.12
C TRP A 258 -12.35 12.32 3.19
N MET A 259 -11.73 11.60 2.27
CA MET A 259 -11.61 10.15 2.25
C MET A 259 -10.29 9.75 2.92
N ILE A 260 -10.37 8.91 3.93
CA ILE A 260 -9.21 8.43 4.67
C ILE A 260 -9.21 6.91 4.58
N ILE A 261 -8.22 6.36 3.91
CA ILE A 261 -7.97 4.93 3.87
C ILE A 261 -6.81 4.64 4.82
N GLU A 262 -7.05 3.74 5.78
CA GLU A 262 -6.07 3.36 6.79
C GLU A 262 -6.05 1.85 6.99
N PRO A 263 -4.96 1.26 7.51
CA PRO A 263 -4.92 -0.16 7.82
C PRO A 263 -6.07 -0.59 8.72
N MET A 264 -6.64 -1.75 8.44
CA MET A 264 -7.67 -2.33 9.30
C MET A 264 -7.09 -2.65 10.68
N ALA A 265 -7.69 -2.07 11.70
CA ALA A 265 -7.32 -2.31 13.10
C ALA A 265 -8.55 -2.20 14.00
N GLY A 266 -8.59 -3.01 15.04
CA GLY A 266 -9.48 -2.83 16.17
C GLY A 266 -8.95 -1.76 17.14
N ASP A 267 -9.81 -1.29 18.03
CA ASP A 267 -9.47 -0.22 18.97
C ASP A 267 -8.65 -0.69 20.18
N LYS A 268 -8.58 -1.99 20.41
CA LYS A 268 -7.86 -2.60 21.52
C LYS A 268 -6.72 -3.49 21.01
N LEU A 269 -5.67 -3.59 21.81
CA LEU A 269 -4.52 -4.45 21.49
C LEU A 269 -4.94 -5.89 21.18
N GLU A 270 -5.83 -6.45 22.02
CA GLU A 270 -6.30 -7.83 21.87
C GLU A 270 -7.05 -8.09 20.57
N ASP A 271 -7.73 -7.11 19.99
CA ASP A 271 -8.43 -7.21 18.72
C ASP A 271 -7.46 -7.40 17.55
N ASN A 272 -6.21 -6.94 17.70
CA ASN A 272 -5.16 -6.94 16.69
C ASN A 272 -4.15 -8.09 16.86
N LEU A 273 -4.31 -8.96 17.87
CA LEU A 273 -3.45 -10.14 18.07
C LEU A 273 -3.86 -11.27 17.13
N ASN A 274 -3.73 -11.05 15.83
CA ASN A 274 -4.11 -11.95 14.75
C ASN A 274 -3.06 -11.92 13.63
N PRO A 275 -3.15 -12.80 12.59
CA PRO A 275 -2.14 -12.86 11.53
C PRO A 275 -1.95 -11.54 10.76
N ILE A 276 -3.00 -10.76 10.52
CA ILE A 276 -2.93 -9.46 9.85
C ILE A 276 -2.25 -8.44 10.75
N GLY A 277 -2.68 -8.36 12.01
CA GLY A 277 -2.07 -7.49 13.01
C GLY A 277 -0.57 -7.80 13.21
N ARG A 278 -0.17 -9.08 13.16
CA ARG A 278 1.24 -9.48 13.21
C ARG A 278 2.06 -8.82 12.10
N ILE A 279 1.53 -8.76 10.87
CA ILE A 279 2.20 -8.12 9.73
C ILE A 279 2.23 -6.60 9.95
N TYR A 280 1.11 -6.00 10.29
CA TYR A 280 1.00 -4.55 10.46
C TYR A 280 1.81 -4.02 11.66
N TYR A 281 1.89 -4.75 12.79
CA TYR A 281 2.80 -4.37 13.88
C TYR A 281 4.27 -4.44 13.44
N GLY A 282 4.65 -5.39 12.58
CA GLY A 282 5.98 -5.45 12.00
C GLY A 282 6.30 -4.23 11.14
N ALA A 283 5.40 -3.85 10.23
CA ALA A 283 5.51 -2.65 9.40
C ALA A 283 5.52 -1.40 10.28
N SER A 284 4.60 -1.30 11.24
CA SER A 284 4.48 -0.17 12.15
C SER A 284 5.76 0.08 12.94
N THR A 285 6.36 -0.99 13.47
CA THR A 285 7.61 -0.92 14.24
C THR A 285 8.81 -0.47 13.41
N LEU A 286 8.91 -0.96 12.17
CA LEU A 286 10.10 -0.78 11.34
C LEU A 286 10.00 0.39 10.35
N VAL A 287 8.78 0.92 10.14
CA VAL A 287 8.52 2.01 9.18
C VAL A 287 7.66 3.11 9.77
N CYS A 288 6.40 2.83 10.16
CA CYS A 288 5.41 3.87 10.45
C CYS A 288 5.76 4.69 11.69
N VAL A 289 6.00 4.04 12.82
CA VAL A 289 6.37 4.73 14.07
C VAL A 289 7.68 5.50 13.93
N PRO A 290 8.77 4.92 13.39
CA PRO A 290 10.00 5.67 13.13
C PRO A 290 9.80 6.88 12.20
N THR A 291 8.99 6.74 11.15
CA THR A 291 8.69 7.82 10.22
C THR A 291 7.96 8.98 10.92
N SER A 292 6.95 8.68 11.72
CA SER A 292 6.20 9.68 12.46
C SER A 292 7.07 10.39 13.51
N LEU A 293 7.86 9.64 14.27
CA LEU A 293 8.78 10.19 15.31
C LEU A 293 9.89 11.08 14.72
N ALA A 294 10.24 10.91 13.45
CA ALA A 294 11.22 11.76 12.77
C ALA A 294 10.65 13.11 12.32
N GLN A 295 9.35 13.32 12.42
CA GLN A 295 8.67 14.55 12.04
C GLN A 295 8.35 15.41 13.28
N GLU A 296 7.96 16.67 13.05
CA GLU A 296 7.49 17.53 14.15
C GLU A 296 6.24 16.93 14.81
N VAL A 297 6.08 17.18 16.11
CA VAL A 297 5.07 16.59 16.99
C VAL A 297 5.32 15.11 17.28
N GLY A 298 5.55 14.26 16.27
CA GLY A 298 5.87 12.86 16.47
C GLY A 298 4.75 12.06 17.14
N ALA A 299 3.50 12.20 16.65
CA ALA A 299 2.33 11.56 17.27
C ALA A 299 2.39 10.03 17.28
N ALA A 300 3.15 9.43 16.37
CA ALA A 300 3.44 8.00 16.29
C ALA A 300 2.20 7.10 16.42
N LEU A 301 1.16 7.39 15.66
CA LEU A 301 -0.08 6.61 15.71
C LEU A 301 0.18 5.12 15.40
N GLY A 302 0.93 4.85 14.33
CA GLY A 302 1.23 3.50 13.87
C GLY A 302 0.08 2.82 13.15
N ALA A 303 0.41 1.77 12.39
CA ALA A 303 -0.52 1.10 11.49
C ALA A 303 -1.66 0.31 12.20
N GLN A 304 -1.65 0.22 13.52
CA GLN A 304 -2.69 -0.49 14.30
C GLN A 304 -3.40 0.45 15.29
N THR A 305 -3.64 1.67 14.82
CA THR A 305 -4.21 2.75 15.66
C THR A 305 -5.69 2.53 16.00
N GLY A 306 -6.47 1.86 15.17
CA GLY A 306 -7.92 1.70 15.37
C GLY A 306 -8.75 2.94 15.01
N GLU A 307 -10.06 2.71 14.80
CA GLU A 307 -10.97 3.76 14.35
C GLU A 307 -11.22 4.84 15.40
N ALA A 308 -11.33 4.45 16.67
CA ALA A 308 -11.61 5.42 17.74
C ALA A 308 -10.52 6.51 17.81
N LYS A 309 -9.24 6.11 17.73
CA LYS A 309 -8.13 7.05 17.75
C LYS A 309 -8.05 7.91 16.49
N LEU A 310 -8.33 7.33 15.33
CA LEU A 310 -8.43 8.10 14.07
C LEU A 310 -9.53 9.15 14.15
N ARG A 311 -10.70 8.80 14.70
CA ARG A 311 -11.81 9.77 14.93
C ARG A 311 -11.42 10.90 15.87
N GLU A 312 -10.67 10.62 16.96
CA GLU A 312 -10.15 11.66 17.84
C GLU A 312 -9.27 12.66 17.07
N VAL A 313 -8.33 12.15 16.26
CA VAL A 313 -7.43 12.95 15.44
C VAL A 313 -8.19 13.80 14.42
N ILE A 314 -9.12 13.20 13.70
CA ILE A 314 -9.94 13.86 12.68
C ILE A 314 -10.81 14.95 13.33
N THR A 315 -11.40 14.66 14.49
CA THR A 315 -12.22 15.62 15.24
C THR A 315 -11.38 16.77 15.80
N ALA A 316 -10.16 16.48 16.28
CA ALA A 316 -9.22 17.53 16.70
C ALA A 316 -8.85 18.48 15.56
N GLY A 317 -8.84 18.00 14.31
CA GLY A 317 -8.69 18.81 13.10
C GLY A 317 -9.92 19.66 12.73
N GLY A 318 -11.02 19.56 13.49
CA GLY A 318 -12.23 20.39 13.33
C GLY A 318 -13.36 19.74 12.52
N PHE A 319 -13.26 18.47 12.18
CA PHE A 319 -14.37 17.73 11.54
C PHE A 319 -15.38 17.27 12.57
N ARG A 320 -16.68 17.36 12.22
CA ARG A 320 -17.78 16.99 13.11
C ARG A 320 -18.49 15.70 12.69
N ASN A 321 -18.47 15.42 11.40
CA ASN A 321 -19.14 14.27 10.82
C ASN A 321 -18.08 13.30 10.32
N VAL A 322 -17.89 12.18 11.01
CA VAL A 322 -16.94 11.11 10.64
C VAL A 322 -17.70 9.78 10.66
N ARG A 323 -17.62 9.03 9.58
CA ARG A 323 -18.24 7.71 9.51
C ARG A 323 -17.30 6.70 8.83
N ARG A 324 -17.44 5.41 9.13
CA ARG A 324 -16.89 4.35 8.31
C ARG A 324 -17.76 4.22 7.07
N ALA A 325 -17.20 4.44 5.90
CA ALA A 325 -17.89 4.35 4.62
C ALA A 325 -17.82 2.95 4.03
N ALA A 326 -16.65 2.30 4.13
CA ALA A 326 -16.42 0.94 3.66
C ALA A 326 -15.27 0.28 4.44
N GLU A 327 -15.07 -1.01 4.21
CA GLU A 327 -13.96 -1.76 4.75
C GLU A 327 -13.57 -2.93 3.84
N THR A 328 -12.33 -3.37 3.96
CA THR A 328 -11.80 -4.63 3.43
C THR A 328 -11.11 -5.39 4.56
N PRO A 329 -10.67 -6.63 4.38
CA PRO A 329 -9.86 -7.30 5.38
C PRO A 329 -8.57 -6.55 5.76
N PHE A 330 -8.08 -5.66 4.88
CA PHE A 330 -6.81 -4.96 5.06
C PHE A 330 -6.94 -3.46 5.34
N ASN A 331 -8.06 -2.82 4.96
CA ASN A 331 -8.24 -1.39 5.11
C ASN A 331 -9.62 -1.03 5.67
N MET A 332 -9.65 0.02 6.47
CA MET A 332 -10.87 0.78 6.77
C MET A 332 -10.91 2.07 5.95
N ILE A 333 -12.08 2.45 5.49
CA ILE A 333 -12.31 3.67 4.72
C ILE A 333 -13.23 4.58 5.51
N LEU A 334 -12.69 5.70 5.96
CA LEU A 334 -13.46 6.70 6.67
C LEU A 334 -13.81 7.87 5.73
N GLU A 335 -14.99 8.42 5.92
CA GLU A 335 -15.41 9.70 5.36
C GLU A 335 -15.56 10.73 6.46
N ALA A 336 -14.90 11.88 6.31
CA ALA A 336 -15.07 13.03 7.17
C ALA A 336 -15.61 14.22 6.37
N ARG A 337 -16.55 14.97 6.96
CA ARG A 337 -17.15 16.15 6.35
C ARG A 337 -17.04 17.36 7.27
N PRO A 338 -16.95 18.57 6.69
CA PRO A 338 -16.90 19.83 7.41
C PRO A 338 -18.01 20.05 8.42
#